data_276102addfa5c9b9a91120a7966bba0a
#
_entry.id   276102addfa5c9b9a91120a7966bba0a
#
_cell.length_a   1.000
_cell.length_b   1.000
_cell.length_c   1.000
_cell.angle_alpha   90.00
_cell.angle_beta   90.00
_cell.angle_gamma   90.00
#
_symmetry.space_group_name_H-M   'P 1'
#
loop_
_entity.id
_entity.type
_entity.pdbx_description
1 polymer ?
#
loop_
_entity_poly.entity_id
_entity_poly.type
_entity_poly.pdbx_seq_one_letter_code
_entity_poly.pdbx_strand_id
1 'polypeptide(L)'
;RKGIKCLVIDPFNKVRDVDCKTEDVNRYTMEYLTKIEMFAKKFDVLVFIVAHPTKMYKDKDGKIEEPTMYNIKGGGEWYDASYHGLLVHRDYQEKTVKAKVLKVKFQNLGENGAEAHFKWEPRSGCFMPHEPVSITDEERMPWEA
;
A
#
# COMPACT_ATOMS: atom_id res chain seq x y z
N ARG A 1 -29.10 6.94 10.48
CA ARG A 1 -27.96 6.78 9.53
C ARG A 1 -27.11 8.04 9.65
N LYS A 2 -25.81 7.91 10.03
CA LYS A 2 -24.93 9.06 10.27
C LYS A 2 -24.25 9.62 8.99
N GLY A 3 -24.63 9.14 7.80
CA GLY A 3 -24.07 9.62 6.52
C GLY A 3 -22.58 9.32 6.32
N ILE A 4 -22.06 8.25 6.94
CA ILE A 4 -20.67 7.82 6.79
C ILE A 4 -20.44 7.41 5.33
N LYS A 5 -19.44 7.99 4.68
CA LYS A 5 -19.04 7.72 3.30
C LYS A 5 -17.70 7.00 3.19
N CYS A 6 -16.92 7.01 4.25
CA CYS A 6 -15.60 6.38 4.29
C CYS A 6 -15.40 5.66 5.61
N LEU A 7 -14.84 4.45 5.56
CA LEU A 7 -14.41 3.64 6.70
C LEU A 7 -12.92 3.33 6.54
N VAL A 8 -12.14 3.58 7.59
CA VAL A 8 -10.73 3.21 7.64
C VAL A 8 -10.54 2.15 8.72
N ILE A 9 -9.89 1.05 8.35
CA ILE A 9 -9.50 -0.05 9.25
C ILE A 9 -7.98 -0.04 9.34
N ASP A 10 -7.43 0.41 10.48
CA ASP A 10 -5.99 0.58 10.71
C ASP A 10 -5.57 0.02 12.08
N PRO A 11 -4.79 -1.05 12.09
CA PRO A 11 -4.51 -1.97 10.98
C PRO A 11 -5.40 -3.23 11.02
N PHE A 12 -5.48 -3.93 9.89
CA PHE A 12 -6.23 -5.19 9.72
C PHE A 12 -5.90 -6.25 10.77
N ASN A 13 -4.63 -6.42 11.11
CA ASN A 13 -4.18 -7.43 12.06
C ASN A 13 -4.67 -7.22 13.51
N LYS A 14 -5.26 -6.06 13.82
CA LYS A 14 -5.88 -5.78 15.12
C LYS A 14 -7.38 -6.12 15.18
N VAL A 15 -8.01 -6.28 14.02
CA VAL A 15 -9.43 -6.66 13.91
C VAL A 15 -9.62 -8.12 13.53
N ARG A 16 -8.53 -8.86 13.36
CA ARG A 16 -8.58 -10.30 13.08
C ARG A 16 -9.10 -11.05 14.29
N ASP A 17 -9.97 -12.03 14.06
CA ASP A 17 -10.50 -12.91 15.08
C ASP A 17 -9.35 -13.62 15.83
N VAL A 18 -9.43 -13.61 17.16
CA VAL A 18 -8.42 -14.21 18.05
C VAL A 18 -8.38 -15.72 17.87
N ASP A 19 -9.51 -16.33 17.53
CA ASP A 19 -9.64 -17.78 17.36
C ASP A 19 -9.18 -18.29 15.99
N CYS A 20 -8.80 -17.38 15.07
CA CYS A 20 -8.28 -17.77 13.77
C CYS A 20 -6.91 -18.44 13.90
N LYS A 21 -6.86 -19.75 13.65
CA LYS A 21 -5.62 -20.52 13.61
C LYS A 21 -4.72 -20.04 12.49
N THR A 22 -3.41 -20.16 12.70
CA THR A 22 -2.41 -19.71 11.71
C THR A 22 -2.53 -20.45 10.37
N GLU A 23 -3.00 -21.68 10.39
CA GLU A 23 -3.20 -22.53 9.20
C GLU A 23 -4.34 -22.06 8.30
N ASP A 24 -5.33 -21.34 8.85
CA ASP A 24 -6.52 -20.86 8.13
C ASP A 24 -6.44 -19.39 7.68
N VAL A 25 -5.26 -18.76 7.78
CA VAL A 25 -5.14 -17.30 7.54
C VAL A 25 -5.60 -16.88 6.16
N ASN A 26 -5.28 -17.63 5.12
CA ASN A 26 -5.68 -17.28 3.75
C ASN A 26 -7.19 -17.34 3.60
N ARG A 27 -7.82 -18.43 4.06
CA ARG A 27 -9.27 -18.58 4.04
C ARG A 27 -9.96 -17.48 4.85
N TYR A 28 -9.47 -17.21 6.06
CA TYR A 28 -10.00 -16.13 6.89
C TYR A 28 -9.89 -14.77 6.18
N THR A 29 -8.73 -14.48 5.58
CA THR A 29 -8.51 -13.22 4.85
C THR A 29 -9.49 -13.08 3.68
N MET A 30 -9.67 -14.12 2.88
CA MET A 30 -10.62 -14.14 1.77
C MET A 30 -12.06 -13.91 2.25
N GLU A 31 -12.51 -14.62 3.28
CA GLU A 31 -13.86 -14.47 3.85
C GLU A 31 -14.07 -13.05 4.41
N TYR A 32 -13.07 -12.50 5.09
CA TYR A 32 -13.13 -11.16 5.66
C TYR A 32 -13.23 -10.11 4.55
N LEU A 33 -12.36 -10.17 3.54
CA LEU A 33 -12.37 -9.22 2.42
C LEU A 33 -13.67 -9.29 1.63
N THR A 34 -14.21 -10.49 1.41
CA THR A 34 -15.52 -10.67 0.78
C THR A 34 -16.64 -9.98 1.57
N LYS A 35 -16.66 -10.14 2.91
CA LYS A 35 -17.65 -9.49 3.78
C LYS A 35 -17.52 -7.96 3.73
N ILE A 36 -16.30 -7.44 3.73
CA ILE A 36 -16.05 -5.99 3.62
C ILE A 36 -16.48 -5.46 2.25
N GLU A 37 -16.22 -6.18 1.16
CA GLU A 37 -16.69 -5.79 -0.17
C GLU A 37 -18.23 -5.74 -0.23
N MET A 38 -18.89 -6.76 0.29
CA MET A 38 -20.37 -6.77 0.39
C MET A 38 -20.89 -5.61 1.23
N PHE A 39 -20.24 -5.30 2.34
CA PHE A 39 -20.59 -4.17 3.20
C PHE A 39 -20.43 -2.84 2.43
N ALA A 40 -19.29 -2.63 1.79
CA ALA A 40 -19.00 -1.42 1.02
C ALA A 40 -20.06 -1.17 -0.06
N LYS A 41 -20.40 -2.21 -0.83
CA LYS A 41 -21.44 -2.15 -1.88
C LYS A 41 -22.83 -1.88 -1.29
N LYS A 42 -23.21 -2.60 -0.21
CA LYS A 42 -24.54 -2.48 0.41
C LYS A 42 -24.81 -1.10 0.97
N PHE A 43 -23.79 -0.45 1.54
CA PHE A 43 -23.94 0.82 2.24
C PHE A 43 -23.41 2.03 1.47
N ASP A 44 -22.89 1.82 0.25
CA ASP A 44 -22.26 2.85 -0.57
C ASP A 44 -21.15 3.59 0.20
N VAL A 45 -20.19 2.82 0.75
CA VAL A 45 -19.10 3.30 1.59
C VAL A 45 -17.78 2.93 0.97
N LEU A 46 -16.86 3.89 0.86
CA LEU A 46 -15.47 3.63 0.54
C LEU A 46 -14.77 3.01 1.78
N VAL A 47 -14.07 1.89 1.59
CA VAL A 47 -13.34 1.24 2.67
C VAL A 47 -11.85 1.21 2.37
N PHE A 48 -11.05 1.78 3.29
CA PHE A 48 -9.61 1.63 3.32
C PHE A 48 -9.22 0.61 4.39
N ILE A 49 -8.36 -0.33 4.01
CA ILE A 49 -7.78 -1.31 4.94
C ILE A 49 -6.28 -1.13 4.94
N VAL A 50 -5.72 -0.76 6.09
CA VAL A 50 -4.27 -0.68 6.29
C VAL A 50 -3.77 -2.05 6.71
N ALA A 51 -2.82 -2.59 5.95
CA ALA A 51 -2.17 -3.85 6.23
C ALA A 51 -0.65 -3.69 6.16
N HIS A 52 0.04 -4.37 7.07
CA HIS A 52 1.50 -4.34 7.08
C HIS A 52 2.07 -5.55 6.32
N PRO A 53 3.15 -5.35 5.55
CA PRO A 53 3.84 -6.47 4.94
C PRO A 53 4.44 -7.39 6.02
N THR A 54 4.63 -8.64 5.67
CA THR A 54 5.42 -9.58 6.48
C THR A 54 6.86 -9.09 6.58
N LYS A 55 7.64 -9.69 7.50
CA LYS A 55 9.03 -9.29 7.68
C LYS A 55 9.81 -9.45 6.36
N MET A 56 10.31 -8.33 5.86
CA MET A 56 11.15 -8.28 4.68
C MET A 56 12.61 -8.50 5.06
N TYR A 57 13.34 -9.22 4.24
CA TYR A 57 14.77 -9.47 4.44
C TYR A 57 15.58 -8.54 3.53
N LYS A 58 16.77 -8.18 3.99
CA LYS A 58 17.73 -7.45 3.16
C LYS A 58 18.35 -8.42 2.16
N ASP A 59 18.57 -7.94 0.95
CA ASP A 59 19.36 -8.62 -0.07
C ASP A 59 20.86 -8.64 0.30
N LYS A 60 21.70 -9.15 -0.63
CA LYS A 60 23.16 -9.23 -0.45
C LYS A 60 23.82 -7.87 -0.32
N ASP A 61 23.19 -6.83 -0.88
CA ASP A 61 23.68 -5.45 -0.89
C ASP A 61 23.10 -4.64 0.29
N GLY A 62 22.36 -5.31 1.18
CA GLY A 62 21.76 -4.69 2.38
C GLY A 62 20.49 -3.88 2.11
N LYS A 63 19.97 -3.93 0.88
CA LYS A 63 18.75 -3.24 0.45
C LYS A 63 17.52 -4.10 0.76
N ILE A 64 16.46 -3.46 1.24
CA ILE A 64 15.14 -4.10 1.38
C ILE A 64 14.38 -3.88 0.09
N GLU A 65 13.93 -4.97 -0.53
CA GLU A 65 13.08 -4.91 -1.72
C GLU A 65 11.78 -4.18 -1.41
N GLU A 66 11.27 -3.43 -2.38
CA GLU A 66 10.02 -2.71 -2.22
C GLU A 66 8.85 -3.68 -2.03
N PRO A 67 8.07 -3.55 -0.95
CA PRO A 67 6.99 -4.49 -0.70
C PRO A 67 5.86 -4.35 -1.72
N THR A 68 5.26 -5.47 -2.04
CA THR A 68 4.08 -5.60 -2.89
C THR A 68 2.88 -6.07 -2.06
N MET A 69 1.70 -6.13 -2.66
CA MET A 69 0.52 -6.69 -1.99
C MET A 69 0.68 -8.17 -1.62
N TYR A 70 1.52 -8.92 -2.34
CA TYR A 70 1.82 -10.32 -2.04
C TYR A 70 2.65 -10.52 -0.78
N ASN A 71 3.31 -9.47 -0.30
CA ASN A 71 4.07 -9.51 0.94
C ASN A 71 3.20 -9.33 2.20
N ILE A 72 1.92 -9.04 2.06
CA ILE A 72 0.97 -9.06 3.18
C ILE A 72 0.64 -10.51 3.53
N LYS A 73 0.46 -10.81 4.81
CA LYS A 73 0.03 -12.15 5.24
C LYS A 73 -1.35 -12.48 4.67
N GLY A 74 -1.47 -13.54 3.88
CA GLY A 74 -2.64 -13.83 3.05
C GLY A 74 -2.51 -13.28 1.62
N GLY A 75 -1.34 -12.94 1.20
CA GLY A 75 -0.83 -12.37 -0.05
C GLY A 75 -1.77 -12.27 -1.25
N GLY A 76 -2.03 -13.40 -1.92
CA GLY A 76 -2.83 -13.44 -3.14
C GLY A 76 -4.25 -12.90 -2.96
N GLU A 77 -4.90 -13.21 -1.83
CA GLU A 77 -6.26 -12.80 -1.52
C GLU A 77 -6.39 -11.27 -1.45
N TRP A 78 -5.36 -10.58 -0.94
CA TRP A 78 -5.32 -9.12 -0.92
C TRP A 78 -5.31 -8.54 -2.32
N TYR A 79 -4.45 -9.11 -3.18
CA TYR A 79 -4.38 -8.66 -4.57
C TYR A 79 -5.69 -8.93 -5.30
N ASP A 80 -6.27 -10.11 -5.16
CA ASP A 80 -7.46 -10.51 -5.90
C ASP A 80 -8.71 -9.72 -5.48
N ALA A 81 -8.93 -9.55 -4.18
CA ALA A 81 -10.12 -8.90 -3.65
C ALA A 81 -10.09 -7.36 -3.78
N SER A 82 -8.91 -6.73 -3.81
CA SER A 82 -8.82 -5.28 -3.81
C SER A 82 -9.15 -4.67 -5.17
N TYR A 83 -9.83 -3.54 -5.16
CA TYR A 83 -10.03 -2.68 -6.35
C TYR A 83 -8.81 -1.79 -6.60
N HIS A 84 -8.19 -1.31 -5.53
CA HIS A 84 -6.99 -0.50 -5.56
C HIS A 84 -6.00 -0.98 -4.51
N GLY A 85 -4.73 -0.95 -4.84
CA GLY A 85 -3.63 -1.20 -3.91
C GLY A 85 -2.71 0.01 -3.89
N LEU A 86 -2.42 0.51 -2.69
CA LEU A 86 -1.50 1.63 -2.49
C LEU A 86 -0.38 1.19 -1.54
N LEU A 87 0.85 1.47 -1.91
CA LEU A 87 2.01 1.35 -1.04
C LEU A 87 2.36 2.72 -0.50
N VAL A 88 2.59 2.81 0.81
CA VAL A 88 3.25 3.95 1.43
C VAL A 88 4.57 3.45 2.00
N HIS A 89 5.67 3.85 1.38
CA HIS A 89 7.02 3.43 1.75
C HIS A 89 7.85 4.63 2.23
N ARG A 90 8.50 4.47 3.38
CA ARG A 90 9.37 5.49 3.94
C ARG A 90 10.84 5.09 3.76
N ASP A 91 11.58 5.95 3.08
CA ASP A 91 13.02 5.89 3.07
C ASP A 91 13.57 6.70 4.24
N TYR A 92 14.27 6.02 5.16
CA TYR A 92 14.83 6.66 6.34
C TYR A 92 16.18 7.34 6.07
N GLN A 93 16.89 6.94 5.02
CA GLN A 93 18.18 7.55 4.63
C GLN A 93 17.92 8.88 3.95
N GLU A 94 17.07 8.87 2.93
CA GLU A 94 16.69 10.08 2.18
C GLU A 94 15.64 10.94 2.90
N LYS A 95 15.05 10.44 4.00
CA LYS A 95 13.96 11.09 4.75
C LYS A 95 12.75 11.45 3.89
N THR A 96 12.50 10.63 2.88
CA THR A 96 11.38 10.78 1.95
C THR A 96 10.31 9.71 2.19
N VAL A 97 9.12 9.98 1.70
CA VAL A 97 8.01 9.02 1.68
C VAL A 97 7.51 8.93 0.24
N LYS A 98 7.36 7.71 -0.23
CA LYS A 98 6.80 7.41 -1.55
C LYS A 98 5.42 6.78 -1.37
N ALA A 99 4.43 7.30 -2.09
CA ALA A 99 3.15 6.64 -2.31
C ALA A 99 3.14 6.08 -3.73
N LYS A 100 2.87 4.79 -3.87
CA LYS A 100 2.88 4.09 -5.16
C LYS A 100 1.59 3.33 -5.37
N VAL A 101 1.06 3.41 -6.58
CA VAL A 101 -0.10 2.62 -7.00
C VAL A 101 0.36 1.22 -7.36
N LEU A 102 0.01 0.22 -6.53
CA LEU A 102 0.34 -1.18 -6.78
C LEU A 102 -0.70 -1.90 -7.64
N LYS A 103 -1.95 -1.44 -7.59
CA LYS A 103 -3.06 -2.02 -8.34
C LYS A 103 -4.14 -0.99 -8.61
N VAL A 104 -4.62 -0.98 -9.84
CA VAL A 104 -5.89 -0.38 -10.25
C VAL A 104 -6.67 -1.43 -11.03
N LYS A 105 -7.87 -1.78 -10.56
CA LYS A 105 -8.71 -2.81 -11.21
C LYS A 105 -9.26 -2.34 -12.56
N PHE A 106 -9.61 -1.07 -12.66
CA PHE A 106 -10.17 -0.48 -13.88
C PHE A 106 -9.19 0.56 -14.43
N GLN A 107 -8.58 0.28 -15.56
CA GLN A 107 -7.50 1.09 -16.15
C GLN A 107 -7.88 2.55 -16.42
N ASN A 108 -9.17 2.84 -16.64
CA ASN A 108 -9.66 4.20 -16.82
C ASN A 108 -9.66 5.05 -15.54
N LEU A 109 -9.39 4.46 -14.37
CA LEU A 109 -9.38 5.15 -13.08
C LEU A 109 -7.98 5.49 -12.57
N GLY A 110 -6.93 5.06 -13.25
CA GLY A 110 -5.56 5.35 -12.85
C GLY A 110 -4.53 4.43 -13.51
N GLU A 111 -3.28 4.64 -13.19
CA GLU A 111 -2.14 3.93 -13.75
C GLU A 111 -1.41 3.12 -12.68
N ASN A 112 -1.21 1.82 -12.96
CA ASN A 112 -0.38 0.97 -12.12
C ASN A 112 1.08 1.43 -12.20
N GLY A 113 1.73 1.50 -11.04
CA GLY A 113 3.12 1.96 -10.94
C GLY A 113 3.28 3.48 -10.79
N ALA A 114 2.20 4.26 -10.94
CA ALA A 114 2.27 5.70 -10.68
C ALA A 114 2.75 5.98 -9.24
N GLU A 115 3.66 6.94 -9.09
CA GLU A 115 4.32 7.28 -7.83
C GLU A 115 4.15 8.77 -7.51
N ALA A 116 4.03 9.07 -6.22
CA ALA A 116 4.11 10.42 -5.68
C ALA A 116 5.11 10.42 -4.52
N HIS A 117 5.97 11.42 -4.49
CA HIS A 117 7.02 11.55 -3.50
C HIS A 117 6.74 12.70 -2.55
N PHE A 118 7.07 12.50 -1.29
CA PHE A 118 6.82 13.47 -0.22
C PHE A 118 8.02 13.55 0.71
N LYS A 119 8.17 14.71 1.34
CA LYS A 119 9.14 14.94 2.41
C LYS A 119 8.40 15.38 3.68
N TRP A 120 8.79 14.83 4.80
CA TRP A 120 8.25 15.24 6.09
C TRP A 120 8.78 16.60 6.50
N GLU A 121 7.89 17.54 6.78
CA GLU A 121 8.23 18.85 7.34
C GLU A 121 7.92 18.87 8.85
N PRO A 122 8.95 18.83 9.72
CA PRO A 122 8.74 18.72 11.17
C PRO A 122 8.01 19.92 11.80
N ARG A 123 8.19 21.10 11.21
CA ARG A 123 7.60 22.34 11.78
C ARG A 123 6.09 22.38 11.60
N SER A 124 5.59 21.97 10.46
CA SER A 124 4.16 21.93 10.15
C SER A 124 3.50 20.62 10.55
N GLY A 125 4.29 19.54 10.74
CA GLY A 125 3.76 18.19 10.93
C GLY A 125 3.08 17.64 9.67
N CYS A 126 3.44 18.11 8.49
CA CYS A 126 2.83 17.73 7.22
C CYS A 126 3.82 17.07 6.28
N PHE A 127 3.29 16.27 5.34
CA PHE A 127 4.03 15.79 4.20
C PHE A 127 3.90 16.80 3.06
N MET A 128 5.03 17.31 2.59
CA MET A 128 5.10 18.25 1.46
C MET A 128 5.46 17.48 0.20
N PRO A 129 4.86 17.81 -0.95
CA PRO A 129 5.27 17.23 -2.23
C PRO A 129 6.78 17.37 -2.43
N HIS A 130 7.42 16.34 -2.94
CA HIS A 130 8.84 16.30 -3.21
C HIS A 130 9.04 15.63 -4.55
N GLU A 131 9.51 16.40 -5.54
CA GLU A 131 9.88 15.82 -6.81
C GLU A 131 11.24 15.13 -6.65
N PRO A 132 11.37 13.86 -7.06
CA PRO A 132 12.68 13.24 -7.13
C PRO A 132 13.55 14.07 -8.10
N VAL A 133 14.80 14.31 -7.73
CA VAL A 133 15.75 14.99 -8.60
C VAL A 133 15.88 14.14 -9.87
N SER A 134 15.27 14.57 -10.97
CA SER A 134 15.52 13.98 -12.26
C SER A 134 16.96 14.30 -12.63
N ILE A 135 17.80 13.28 -12.78
CA ILE A 135 19.12 13.44 -13.40
C ILE A 135 18.82 13.93 -14.82
N THR A 136 19.18 15.16 -15.12
CA THR A 136 19.04 15.73 -16.45
C THR A 136 19.93 14.95 -17.41
N ASP A 137 19.56 14.87 -18.69
CA ASP A 137 20.36 14.14 -19.71
C ASP A 137 21.81 14.68 -19.81
N GLU A 138 22.06 15.89 -19.32
CA GLU A 138 23.40 16.49 -19.21
C GLU A 138 24.27 15.87 -18.11
N GLU A 139 23.66 15.24 -17.10
CA GLU A 139 24.38 14.54 -16.02
C GLU A 139 24.56 13.04 -16.31
N ARG A 140 23.96 12.53 -17.39
CA ARG A 140 24.21 11.16 -17.86
C ARG A 140 25.57 11.09 -18.51
N MET A 141 26.41 10.19 -18.02
CA MET A 141 27.68 9.92 -18.62
C MET A 141 27.49 9.34 -20.04
N PRO A 142 28.35 9.71 -21.04
CA PRO A 142 28.17 9.32 -22.44
C PRO A 142 28.10 7.81 -22.73
N TRP A 143 28.48 6.99 -21.75
CA TRP A 143 28.44 5.52 -21.85
C TRP A 143 27.20 4.87 -21.25
N GLU A 144 26.23 5.66 -20.77
CA GLU A 144 24.94 5.18 -20.20
C GLU A 144 23.77 5.28 -21.19
N ALA A 145 24.07 5.60 -22.45
CA ALA A 145 23.09 5.73 -23.53
C ALA A 145 22.92 4.42 -24.33
#